data_4bc7efb4fdac1be40f89cdd4adf845a9
#
_entry.id   4bc7efb4fdac1be40f89cdd4adf845a9
#
_cell.length_a   1.000
_cell.length_b   1.000
_cell.length_c   1.000
_cell.angle_alpha   90.00
_cell.angle_beta   90.00
_cell.angle_gamma   90.00
#
_symmetry.space_group_name_H-M   'P 1'
#
loop_
_entity.id
_entity.type
_entity.pdbx_description
1 polymer ?
#
loop_
_entity_poly.entity_id
_entity_poly.type
_entity_poly.pdbx_seq_one_letter_code
_entity_poly.pdbx_strand_id
1 'polypeptide(L)'
;MDNTEKKKLSAKNLILIIAGAFILLFLAYYSIMMSMGPAKKLKEIEAGYGVKHDSEEKTDERLFTDSAYVSMLKEKSFLQSKIAMAGTDSIYMTLNIPDSTVHLEIAGVSVHSVRISEMKISKILRTGNNYAVQTMLASPMTIVNHLATIKKEPLMIKMAPKDTSEFKPDVIPDTSDYEPVNYILDMDNGLRIYVYQE
;
A
#
# COMPACT_ATOMS: atom_id res chain seq x y z
N MET A 1 40.15 -37.35 -43.94
CA MET A 1 41.07 -36.72 -42.95
C MET A 1 40.60 -35.28 -42.82
N ASP A 2 39.81 -35.12 -41.82
CA ASP A 2 39.14 -33.80 -41.61
C ASP A 2 39.95 -33.04 -40.54
N ASN A 3 40.64 -31.99 -41.01
CA ASN A 3 41.52 -31.16 -40.21
C ASN A 3 40.64 -30.01 -39.61
N THR A 4 40.00 -30.26 -38.51
CA THR A 4 39.36 -29.21 -37.72
C THR A 4 40.43 -28.32 -37.10
N GLU A 5 40.79 -27.22 -37.76
CA GLU A 5 41.62 -26.16 -37.20
C GLU A 5 40.95 -25.59 -35.94
N LYS A 6 41.47 -25.95 -34.77
CA LYS A 6 41.13 -25.34 -33.51
C LYS A 6 41.57 -23.86 -33.51
N LYS A 7 40.67 -22.96 -33.90
CA LYS A 7 40.89 -21.53 -33.85
C LYS A 7 41.19 -21.10 -32.44
N LYS A 8 42.45 -20.83 -32.08
CA LYS A 8 42.86 -20.30 -30.77
C LYS A 8 42.17 -18.97 -30.57
N LEU A 9 41.19 -18.94 -29.61
CA LEU A 9 40.55 -17.71 -29.19
C LEU A 9 41.63 -16.78 -28.63
N SER A 10 41.68 -15.55 -29.14
CA SER A 10 42.54 -14.50 -28.58
C SER A 10 42.20 -14.27 -27.12
N ALA A 11 43.19 -14.05 -26.26
CA ALA A 11 42.97 -13.81 -24.82
C ALA A 11 41.97 -12.66 -24.57
N LYS A 12 41.94 -11.65 -25.43
CA LYS A 12 40.93 -10.56 -25.40
C LYS A 12 39.49 -11.05 -25.60
N ASN A 13 39.29 -11.96 -26.55
CA ASN A 13 37.97 -12.53 -26.85
C ASN A 13 37.51 -13.46 -25.70
N LEU A 14 38.42 -14.17 -25.06
CA LEU A 14 38.14 -15.02 -23.90
C LEU A 14 37.66 -14.16 -22.70
N ILE A 15 38.35 -13.07 -22.42
CA ILE A 15 37.98 -12.12 -21.34
C ILE A 15 36.60 -11.54 -21.63
N LEU A 16 36.30 -11.16 -22.85
CA LEU A 16 35.02 -10.59 -23.28
C LEU A 16 33.87 -11.58 -23.11
N ILE A 17 34.10 -12.86 -23.43
CA ILE A 17 33.12 -13.94 -23.24
C ILE A 17 32.85 -14.18 -21.75
N ILE A 18 33.90 -14.21 -20.92
CA ILE A 18 33.76 -14.40 -19.46
C ILE A 18 33.01 -13.22 -18.84
N ALA A 19 33.34 -11.97 -19.22
CA ALA A 19 32.64 -10.80 -18.76
C ALA A 19 31.16 -10.79 -19.18
N GLY A 20 30.86 -11.17 -20.42
CA GLY A 20 29.48 -11.32 -20.92
C GLY A 20 28.69 -12.38 -20.17
N ALA A 21 29.31 -13.54 -19.90
CA ALA A 21 28.69 -14.59 -19.09
C ALA A 21 28.39 -14.13 -17.66
N PHE A 22 29.29 -13.37 -17.06
CA PHE A 22 29.09 -12.83 -15.71
C PHE A 22 27.94 -11.81 -15.65
N ILE A 23 27.83 -10.95 -16.65
CA ILE A 23 26.71 -10.00 -16.78
C ILE A 23 25.38 -10.75 -16.96
N LEU A 24 25.33 -11.79 -17.77
CA LEU A 24 24.13 -12.60 -17.96
C LEU A 24 23.71 -13.33 -16.68
N LEU A 25 24.65 -13.89 -15.94
CA LEU A 25 24.38 -14.52 -14.64
C LEU A 25 23.87 -13.51 -13.62
N PHE A 26 24.44 -12.31 -13.60
CA PHE A 26 23.98 -11.24 -12.71
C PHE A 26 22.56 -10.77 -13.07
N LEU A 27 22.24 -10.61 -14.33
CA LEU A 27 20.89 -10.24 -14.79
C LEU A 27 19.88 -11.35 -14.48
N ALA A 28 20.24 -12.62 -14.67
CA ALA A 28 19.40 -13.75 -14.32
C ALA A 28 19.14 -13.82 -12.81
N TYR A 29 20.18 -13.67 -12.00
CA TYR A 29 20.05 -13.61 -10.53
C TYR A 29 19.14 -12.47 -10.09
N TYR A 30 19.34 -11.27 -10.63
CA TYR A 30 18.52 -10.10 -10.31
C TYR A 30 17.06 -10.29 -10.72
N SER A 31 16.81 -10.87 -11.89
CA SER A 31 15.46 -11.19 -12.37
C SER A 31 14.73 -12.19 -11.46
N ILE A 32 15.43 -13.23 -11.00
CA ILE A 32 14.89 -14.22 -10.06
C ILE A 32 14.57 -13.55 -8.71
N MET A 33 15.48 -12.76 -8.16
CA MET A 33 15.28 -12.05 -6.89
C MET A 33 14.08 -11.09 -6.95
N MET A 34 13.92 -10.33 -8.04
CA MET A 34 12.77 -9.45 -8.24
C MET A 34 11.43 -10.21 -8.34
N SER A 35 11.45 -11.41 -8.91
CA SER A 35 10.25 -12.25 -9.04
C SER A 35 9.86 -12.92 -7.71
N MET A 36 10.84 -13.27 -6.87
CA MET A 36 10.57 -13.95 -5.60
C MET A 36 9.95 -13.06 -4.53
N GLY A 37 10.24 -11.76 -4.52
CA GLY A 37 9.70 -10.82 -3.54
C GLY A 37 8.17 -10.76 -3.52
N PRO A 38 7.51 -10.52 -4.66
CA PRO A 38 6.04 -10.53 -4.75
C PRO A 38 5.41 -11.87 -4.38
N ALA A 39 6.03 -13.00 -4.79
CA ALA A 39 5.53 -14.34 -4.49
C ALA A 39 5.60 -14.64 -2.98
N LYS A 40 6.68 -14.24 -2.31
CA LYS A 40 6.82 -14.39 -0.86
C LYS A 40 5.77 -13.57 -0.13
N LYS A 41 5.55 -12.31 -0.53
CA LYS A 41 4.56 -11.44 0.09
C LYS A 41 3.13 -11.96 -0.10
N LEU A 42 2.82 -12.51 -1.26
CA LEU A 42 1.52 -13.15 -1.52
C LEU A 42 1.28 -14.34 -0.57
N LYS A 43 2.29 -15.21 -0.39
CA LYS A 43 2.20 -16.32 0.57
C LYS A 43 2.02 -15.85 2.01
N GLU A 44 2.64 -14.74 2.41
CA GLU A 44 2.44 -14.15 3.75
C GLU A 44 0.99 -13.67 3.93
N ILE A 45 0.41 -13.03 2.92
CA ILE A 45 -0.99 -12.60 2.92
C ILE A 45 -1.92 -13.81 3.00
N GLU A 46 -1.69 -14.83 2.18
CA GLU A 46 -2.49 -16.06 2.20
C GLU A 46 -2.39 -16.80 3.53
N ALA A 47 -1.21 -16.85 4.15
CA ALA A 47 -1.02 -17.47 5.47
C ALA A 47 -1.71 -16.69 6.60
N GLY A 48 -1.73 -15.35 6.52
CA GLY A 48 -2.33 -14.49 7.54
C GLY A 48 -3.85 -14.35 7.42
N TYR A 49 -4.34 -14.23 6.20
CA TYR A 49 -5.73 -13.85 5.90
C TYR A 49 -6.47 -14.89 5.04
N GLY A 50 -5.82 -15.96 4.65
CA GLY A 50 -6.46 -17.07 3.93
C GLY A 50 -7.46 -17.82 4.78
N VAL A 51 -8.24 -18.67 4.13
CA VAL A 51 -9.21 -19.54 4.81
C VAL A 51 -8.44 -20.52 5.72
N LYS A 52 -8.67 -20.43 7.04
CA LYS A 52 -8.16 -21.42 7.97
C LYS A 52 -9.09 -22.63 7.93
N HIS A 53 -8.58 -23.77 7.51
CA HIS A 53 -9.31 -25.04 7.46
C HIS A 53 -9.75 -25.61 8.83
N ASP A 54 -9.40 -24.94 9.95
CA ASP A 54 -9.72 -25.38 11.32
C ASP A 54 -11.15 -25.04 11.78
N SER A 55 -11.89 -24.26 11.03
CA SER A 55 -13.31 -24.05 11.32
C SER A 55 -14.13 -25.21 10.73
N GLU A 56 -14.95 -25.87 11.55
CA GLU A 56 -15.82 -27.01 11.21
C GLU A 56 -16.81 -26.74 10.06
N GLU A 57 -16.91 -25.53 9.59
CA GLU A 57 -17.66 -25.12 8.42
C GLU A 57 -16.78 -25.33 7.17
N LYS A 58 -16.93 -26.49 6.54
CA LYS A 58 -16.38 -26.76 5.20
C LYS A 58 -16.96 -25.77 4.19
N THR A 59 -16.40 -24.56 4.14
CA THR A 59 -16.78 -23.61 3.10
C THR A 59 -16.31 -24.19 1.77
N ASP A 60 -17.26 -24.44 0.87
CA ASP A 60 -16.95 -25.01 -0.45
C ASP A 60 -16.06 -24.01 -1.22
N GLU A 61 -14.84 -24.41 -1.56
CA GLU A 61 -13.88 -23.58 -2.31
C GLU A 61 -14.46 -23.06 -3.64
N ARG A 62 -15.48 -23.75 -4.18
CA ARG A 62 -16.19 -23.33 -5.39
C ARG A 62 -16.93 -22.01 -5.22
N LEU A 63 -17.35 -21.68 -3.99
CA LEU A 63 -18.03 -20.41 -3.70
C LEU A 63 -17.10 -19.20 -3.93
N PHE A 64 -15.79 -19.35 -3.72
CA PHE A 64 -14.83 -18.27 -3.98
C PHE A 64 -14.57 -18.02 -5.47
N THR A 65 -15.09 -18.88 -6.35
CA THR A 65 -15.08 -18.70 -7.80
C THR A 65 -16.34 -17.93 -8.28
N ASP A 66 -17.39 -17.86 -7.47
CA ASP A 66 -18.60 -17.12 -7.78
C ASP A 66 -18.41 -15.61 -7.51
N SER A 67 -18.54 -14.82 -8.56
CA SER A 67 -18.40 -13.37 -8.51
C SER A 67 -19.41 -12.70 -7.56
N ALA A 68 -20.63 -13.22 -7.46
CA ALA A 68 -21.68 -12.70 -6.59
C ALA A 68 -21.32 -12.94 -5.11
N TYR A 69 -20.89 -14.16 -4.79
CA TYR A 69 -20.45 -14.51 -3.44
C TYR A 69 -19.24 -13.66 -2.99
N VAL A 70 -18.24 -13.52 -3.85
CA VAL A 70 -17.05 -12.70 -3.57
C VAL A 70 -17.43 -11.23 -3.34
N SER A 71 -18.39 -10.69 -4.10
CA SER A 71 -18.89 -9.33 -3.92
C SER A 71 -19.58 -9.14 -2.57
N MET A 72 -20.46 -10.06 -2.19
CA MET A 72 -21.15 -10.04 -0.88
C MET A 72 -20.15 -10.17 0.29
N LEU A 73 -19.13 -11.01 0.11
CA LEU A 73 -18.08 -11.18 1.13
C LEU A 73 -17.27 -9.90 1.34
N LYS A 74 -16.95 -9.18 0.25
CA LYS A 74 -16.30 -7.87 0.31
C LYS A 74 -17.12 -6.87 1.10
N GLU A 75 -18.40 -6.76 0.74
CA GLU A 75 -19.31 -5.82 1.40
C GLU A 75 -19.49 -6.16 2.89
N LYS A 76 -19.70 -7.43 3.22
CA LYS A 76 -19.77 -7.91 4.61
C LYS A 76 -18.52 -7.53 5.40
N SER A 77 -17.33 -7.84 4.88
CA SER A 77 -16.06 -7.56 5.55
C SER A 77 -15.85 -6.07 5.75
N PHE A 78 -16.16 -5.27 4.75
CA PHE A 78 -16.07 -3.81 4.83
C PHE A 78 -17.01 -3.23 5.89
N LEU A 79 -18.28 -3.67 5.91
CA LEU A 79 -19.26 -3.22 6.90
C LEU A 79 -18.88 -3.65 8.32
N GLN A 80 -18.37 -4.86 8.50
CA GLN A 80 -17.89 -5.33 9.80
C GLN A 80 -16.74 -4.45 10.32
N SER A 81 -15.78 -4.10 9.46
CA SER A 81 -14.68 -3.21 9.81
C SER A 81 -15.17 -1.80 10.14
N LYS A 82 -16.12 -1.26 9.39
CA LYS A 82 -16.75 0.04 9.70
C LYS A 82 -17.44 0.02 11.06
N ILE A 83 -18.19 -1.03 11.38
CA ILE A 83 -18.84 -1.17 12.67
C ILE A 83 -17.80 -1.23 13.80
N ALA A 84 -16.74 -2.02 13.63
CA ALA A 84 -15.67 -2.11 14.61
C ALA A 84 -14.98 -0.75 14.86
N MET A 85 -14.69 0.00 13.78
CA MET A 85 -14.07 1.32 13.89
C MET A 85 -15.02 2.39 14.46
N ALA A 86 -16.31 2.33 14.12
CA ALA A 86 -17.32 3.24 14.65
C ALA A 86 -17.52 3.10 16.17
N GLY A 87 -17.23 1.91 16.73
CA GLY A 87 -17.23 1.67 18.17
C GLY A 87 -16.02 2.24 18.90
N THR A 88 -15.07 2.84 18.19
CA THR A 88 -13.89 3.50 18.79
C THR A 88 -14.09 5.02 18.81
N ASP A 89 -13.49 5.71 19.82
CA ASP A 89 -13.46 7.18 19.88
C ASP A 89 -12.35 7.78 19.02
N SER A 90 -11.80 6.99 18.10
CA SER A 90 -10.68 7.40 17.26
C SER A 90 -11.14 8.00 15.95
N ILE A 91 -10.36 8.95 15.43
CA ILE A 91 -10.49 9.40 14.05
C ILE A 91 -9.86 8.35 13.15
N TYR A 92 -10.57 7.92 12.13
CA TYR A 92 -10.07 6.95 11.16
C TYR A 92 -10.39 7.36 9.73
N MET A 93 -9.65 6.79 8.80
CA MET A 93 -9.81 7.05 7.38
C MET A 93 -10.35 5.79 6.69
N THR A 94 -11.42 5.95 5.93
CA THR A 94 -12.00 4.91 5.08
C THR A 94 -11.64 5.20 3.62
N LEU A 95 -10.98 4.24 2.98
CA LEU A 95 -10.65 4.29 1.55
C LEU A 95 -11.61 3.39 0.77
N ASN A 96 -12.48 3.98 -0.04
CA ASN A 96 -13.37 3.26 -0.94
C ASN A 96 -12.72 3.17 -2.32
N ILE A 97 -12.11 2.01 -2.62
CA ILE A 97 -11.39 1.77 -3.88
C ILE A 97 -12.34 1.81 -5.10
N PRO A 98 -13.51 1.16 -5.07
CA PRO A 98 -14.46 1.21 -6.18
C PRO A 98 -14.90 2.61 -6.58
N ASP A 99 -15.21 3.45 -5.58
CA ASP A 99 -15.71 4.81 -5.81
C ASP A 99 -14.61 5.86 -5.91
N SER A 100 -13.35 5.46 -5.67
CA SER A 100 -12.19 6.35 -5.63
C SER A 100 -12.41 7.53 -4.66
N THR A 101 -12.94 7.24 -3.46
CA THR A 101 -13.19 8.23 -2.42
C THR A 101 -12.49 7.88 -1.13
N VAL A 102 -12.09 8.91 -0.40
CA VAL A 102 -11.54 8.82 0.96
C VAL A 102 -12.46 9.59 1.88
N HIS A 103 -12.81 8.97 2.99
CA HIS A 103 -13.61 9.59 4.04
C HIS A 103 -12.81 9.63 5.34
N LEU A 104 -12.76 10.77 5.98
CA LEU A 104 -12.31 10.90 7.35
C LEU A 104 -13.55 10.78 8.24
N GLU A 105 -13.52 9.82 9.15
CA GLU A 105 -14.69 9.44 9.97
C GLU A 105 -14.36 9.48 11.47
N ILE A 106 -15.38 9.83 12.26
CA ILE A 106 -15.36 9.76 13.73
C ILE A 106 -16.66 9.07 14.15
N ALA A 107 -16.57 8.03 14.95
CA ALA A 107 -17.73 7.25 15.44
C ALA A 107 -18.72 6.88 14.32
N GLY A 108 -18.24 6.53 13.14
CA GLY A 108 -19.06 6.16 11.99
C GLY A 108 -19.62 7.33 11.17
N VAL A 109 -19.37 8.57 11.59
CA VAL A 109 -19.82 9.77 10.88
C VAL A 109 -18.70 10.35 10.02
N SER A 110 -18.95 10.53 8.72
CA SER A 110 -18.00 11.18 7.82
C SER A 110 -17.95 12.68 8.09
N VAL A 111 -16.79 13.17 8.52
CA VAL A 111 -16.53 14.61 8.77
C VAL A 111 -15.91 15.31 7.58
N HIS A 112 -15.19 14.54 6.74
CA HIS A 112 -14.59 15.06 5.53
C HIS A 112 -14.54 13.98 4.45
N SER A 113 -14.69 14.40 3.20
CA SER A 113 -14.66 13.48 2.06
C SER A 113 -13.86 14.08 0.91
N VAL A 114 -12.98 13.29 0.33
CA VAL A 114 -12.13 13.68 -0.80
C VAL A 114 -12.25 12.65 -1.91
N ARG A 115 -12.28 13.12 -3.15
CA ARG A 115 -12.21 12.25 -4.32
C ARG A 115 -10.77 12.09 -4.78
N ILE A 116 -10.37 10.86 -5.09
CA ILE A 116 -9.05 10.55 -5.64
C ILE A 116 -9.11 10.74 -7.15
N SER A 117 -8.20 11.57 -7.70
CA SER A 117 -8.08 11.80 -9.13
C SER A 117 -7.47 10.60 -9.86
N GLU A 118 -6.41 10.03 -9.31
CA GLU A 118 -5.73 8.86 -9.87
C GLU A 118 -5.39 7.84 -8.78
N MET A 119 -5.62 6.55 -9.04
CA MET A 119 -5.26 5.47 -8.13
C MET A 119 -4.49 4.36 -8.84
N LYS A 120 -3.28 4.07 -8.34
CA LYS A 120 -2.45 2.95 -8.82
C LYS A 120 -2.41 1.85 -7.77
N ILE A 121 -2.92 0.68 -8.13
CA ILE A 121 -2.97 -0.49 -7.24
C ILE A 121 -1.89 -1.49 -7.65
N SER A 122 -1.15 -2.02 -6.67
CA SER A 122 -0.09 -2.99 -6.93
C SER A 122 -0.62 -4.27 -7.57
N LYS A 123 0.22 -4.94 -8.37
CA LYS A 123 -0.14 -6.17 -9.06
C LYS A 123 -0.55 -7.29 -8.08
N ILE A 124 0.09 -7.37 -6.90
CA ILE A 124 -0.24 -8.35 -5.86
C ILE A 124 -1.69 -8.22 -5.40
N LEU A 125 -2.14 -6.99 -5.13
CA LEU A 125 -3.52 -6.73 -4.71
C LEU A 125 -4.54 -7.00 -5.82
N ARG A 126 -4.09 -7.00 -7.07
CA ARG A 126 -4.94 -7.23 -8.24
C ARG A 126 -5.04 -8.71 -8.62
N THR A 127 -3.95 -9.48 -8.45
CA THR A 127 -3.81 -10.87 -8.94
C THR A 127 -3.70 -11.91 -7.82
N GLY A 128 -3.63 -11.48 -6.55
CA GLY A 128 -3.59 -12.37 -5.39
C GLY A 128 -4.90 -13.13 -5.17
N ASN A 129 -4.89 -14.08 -4.23
CA ASN A 129 -6.09 -14.79 -3.82
C ASN A 129 -7.16 -13.78 -3.39
N ASN A 130 -8.28 -13.77 -4.09
CA ASN A 130 -9.34 -12.77 -3.88
C ASN A 130 -9.83 -12.75 -2.43
N TYR A 131 -9.97 -13.89 -1.78
CA TYR A 131 -10.42 -13.97 -0.38
C TYR A 131 -9.39 -13.37 0.59
N ALA A 132 -8.15 -13.82 0.56
CA ALA A 132 -7.11 -13.36 1.48
C ALA A 132 -6.83 -11.86 1.33
N VAL A 133 -6.72 -11.37 0.09
CA VAL A 133 -6.52 -9.96 -0.21
C VAL A 133 -7.71 -9.12 0.25
N GLN A 134 -8.94 -9.59 0.03
CA GLN A 134 -10.15 -8.87 0.47
C GLN A 134 -10.25 -8.80 1.99
N THR A 135 -9.96 -9.90 2.68
CA THR A 135 -9.97 -9.96 4.15
C THR A 135 -8.90 -9.02 4.72
N MET A 136 -7.71 -9.00 4.14
CA MET A 136 -6.65 -8.07 4.54
C MET A 136 -7.07 -6.61 4.35
N LEU A 137 -7.62 -6.26 3.18
CA LEU A 137 -8.03 -4.88 2.88
C LEU A 137 -9.26 -4.43 3.67
N ALA A 138 -10.12 -5.35 4.05
CA ALA A 138 -11.29 -5.07 4.87
C ALA A 138 -10.96 -4.97 6.38
N SER A 139 -9.82 -5.50 6.82
CA SER A 139 -9.40 -5.41 8.22
C SER A 139 -8.91 -3.99 8.55
N PRO A 140 -9.22 -3.44 9.73
CA PRO A 140 -8.66 -2.17 10.17
C PRO A 140 -7.13 -2.25 10.22
N MET A 141 -6.47 -1.19 9.75
CA MET A 141 -5.01 -1.09 9.69
C MET A 141 -4.53 0.12 10.48
N THR A 142 -3.38 -0.01 11.13
CA THR A 142 -2.76 1.08 11.87
C THR A 142 -1.53 1.60 11.13
N ILE A 143 -1.39 2.93 11.08
CA ILE A 143 -0.18 3.57 10.52
C ILE A 143 0.94 3.39 11.54
N VAL A 144 1.97 2.61 11.19
CA VAL A 144 3.14 2.37 12.06
C VAL A 144 4.27 3.34 11.78
N ASN A 145 4.36 3.85 10.56
CA ASN A 145 5.35 4.85 10.17
C ASN A 145 4.78 5.76 9.09
N HIS A 146 5.25 7.01 9.05
CA HIS A 146 4.88 7.96 8.02
C HIS A 146 6.04 8.86 7.64
N LEU A 147 6.10 9.24 6.38
CA LEU A 147 7.01 10.25 5.85
C LEU A 147 6.17 11.29 5.11
N ALA A 148 6.49 12.56 5.31
CA ALA A 148 5.82 13.67 4.64
C ALA A 148 6.86 14.64 4.09
N THR A 149 6.55 15.31 2.98
CA THR A 149 7.41 16.38 2.44
C THR A 149 7.39 17.62 3.32
N ILE A 150 6.27 17.88 4.01
CA ILE A 150 6.15 18.98 4.97
C ILE A 150 6.29 18.40 6.39
N LYS A 151 7.18 19.02 7.16
CA LYS A 151 7.39 18.69 8.57
C LYS A 151 6.14 19.08 9.37
N LYS A 152 5.62 18.16 10.16
CA LYS A 152 4.51 18.46 11.07
C LYS A 152 4.99 19.43 12.14
N GLU A 153 4.48 20.64 12.11
CA GLU A 153 4.72 21.62 13.16
C GLU A 153 3.76 21.37 14.33
N PRO A 154 4.24 21.46 15.58
CA PRO A 154 3.36 21.34 16.74
C PRO A 154 2.36 22.48 16.76
N LEU A 155 1.09 22.19 17.03
CA LEU A 155 0.06 23.20 17.19
C LEU A 155 0.42 24.11 18.36
N MET A 156 0.75 25.39 18.07
CA MET A 156 0.99 26.38 19.12
C MET A 156 -0.36 26.95 19.57
N ILE A 157 -0.78 26.56 20.78
CA ILE A 157 -1.96 27.15 21.42
C ILE A 157 -1.56 28.53 21.94
N LYS A 158 -2.04 29.57 21.27
CA LYS A 158 -1.90 30.96 21.78
C LYS A 158 -2.99 31.21 22.81
N MET A 159 -2.61 31.64 24.00
CA MET A 159 -3.58 32.13 24.98
C MET A 159 -4.24 33.42 24.49
N ALA A 160 -5.52 33.59 24.80
CA ALA A 160 -6.21 34.85 24.47
C ALA A 160 -5.48 36.02 25.17
N PRO A 161 -5.32 37.17 24.47
CA PRO A 161 -4.70 38.35 25.04
C PRO A 161 -5.51 38.85 26.25
N LYS A 162 -4.82 39.24 27.32
CA LYS A 162 -5.48 39.73 28.54
C LYS A 162 -6.06 41.12 28.39
N ASP A 163 -5.50 41.92 27.50
CA ASP A 163 -5.97 43.27 27.18
C ASP A 163 -5.70 43.61 25.70
N THR A 164 -6.21 44.77 25.28
CA THR A 164 -6.11 45.27 23.89
C THR A 164 -4.67 45.63 23.48
N SER A 165 -3.76 45.83 24.41
CA SER A 165 -2.36 46.17 24.13
C SER A 165 -1.53 44.92 23.76
N GLU A 166 -1.96 43.76 24.19
CA GLU A 166 -1.33 42.44 23.87
C GLU A 166 -1.91 41.88 22.57
N PHE A 167 -2.99 42.44 22.04
CA PHE A 167 -3.61 41.93 20.82
C PHE A 167 -2.69 42.20 19.60
N LYS A 168 -2.15 41.11 19.05
CA LYS A 168 -1.50 41.13 17.75
C LYS A 168 -2.44 40.42 16.77
N PRO A 169 -2.90 41.10 15.68
CA PRO A 169 -3.70 40.43 14.67
C PRO A 169 -2.96 39.22 14.15
N ASP A 170 -3.64 38.10 14.01
CA ASP A 170 -3.06 36.92 13.41
C ASP A 170 -2.61 37.26 11.99
N VAL A 171 -1.32 37.09 11.73
CA VAL A 171 -0.80 37.18 10.38
C VAL A 171 -1.40 36.01 9.62
N ILE A 172 -2.29 36.29 8.66
CA ILE A 172 -2.78 35.28 7.75
C ILE A 172 -1.58 34.79 6.95
N PRO A 173 -1.19 33.49 7.03
CA PRO A 173 -0.07 32.99 6.25
C PRO A 173 -0.33 33.26 4.77
N ASP A 174 0.71 33.68 4.04
CA ASP A 174 0.62 33.76 2.60
C ASP A 174 0.40 32.38 2.03
N THR A 175 -0.77 32.16 1.43
CA THR A 175 -1.17 30.88 0.87
C THR A 175 -0.76 30.72 -0.60
N SER A 176 -0.03 31.70 -1.15
CA SER A 176 0.42 31.69 -2.55
C SER A 176 1.53 30.67 -2.84
N ASP A 177 2.26 30.25 -1.81
CA ASP A 177 3.41 29.36 -1.90
C ASP A 177 3.10 27.95 -1.33
N TYR A 178 1.90 27.43 -1.57
CA TYR A 178 1.59 26.06 -1.18
C TYR A 178 2.45 25.06 -1.98
N GLU A 179 3.40 24.43 -1.29
CA GLU A 179 4.07 23.26 -1.82
C GLU A 179 3.16 22.04 -1.76
N PRO A 180 3.12 21.18 -2.81
CA PRO A 180 2.31 19.97 -2.77
C PRO A 180 2.79 19.04 -1.66
N VAL A 181 1.87 18.57 -0.84
CA VAL A 181 2.18 17.67 0.26
C VAL A 181 2.08 16.23 -0.21
N ASN A 182 3.18 15.51 -0.07
CA ASN A 182 3.25 14.08 -0.38
C ASN A 182 3.47 13.29 0.91
N TYR A 183 2.75 12.18 1.05
CA TYR A 183 2.85 11.28 2.19
C TYR A 183 3.19 9.86 1.74
N ILE A 184 3.97 9.17 2.56
CA ILE A 184 4.14 7.72 2.51
C ILE A 184 3.67 7.20 3.85
N LEU A 185 2.71 6.27 3.82
CA LEU A 185 2.12 5.66 5.00
C LEU A 185 2.47 4.17 5.00
N ASP A 186 3.17 3.71 6.03
CA ASP A 186 3.46 2.30 6.25
C ASP A 186 2.43 1.74 7.25
N MET A 187 1.71 0.70 6.85
CA MET A 187 0.69 0.04 7.67
C MET A 187 1.28 -1.16 8.41
N ASP A 188 0.66 -1.53 9.53
CA ASP A 188 1.04 -2.67 10.38
C ASP A 188 1.05 -4.02 9.64
N ASN A 189 0.17 -4.20 8.64
CA ASN A 189 0.14 -5.39 7.78
C ASN A 189 1.20 -5.37 6.65
N GLY A 190 2.08 -4.36 6.61
CA GLY A 190 3.12 -4.17 5.61
C GLY A 190 2.61 -3.61 4.27
N LEU A 191 1.38 -3.12 4.21
CA LEU A 191 0.90 -2.31 3.09
C LEU A 191 1.56 -0.93 3.16
N ARG A 192 1.94 -0.38 2.00
CA ARG A 192 2.46 0.98 1.87
C ARG A 192 1.57 1.78 0.93
N ILE A 193 1.14 2.94 1.39
CA ILE A 193 0.30 3.86 0.64
C ILE A 193 1.10 5.12 0.34
N TYR A 194 1.14 5.50 -0.92
CA TYR A 194 1.72 6.76 -1.40
C TYR A 194 0.59 7.71 -1.72
N VAL A 195 0.60 8.88 -1.12
CA VAL A 195 -0.38 9.94 -1.36
C VAL A 195 0.33 11.14 -1.96
N TYR A 196 -0.14 11.61 -3.09
CA TYR A 196 0.37 12.78 -3.79
C TYR A 196 -0.75 13.81 -3.91
N GLN A 197 -0.41 15.05 -3.65
CA GLN A 197 -1.27 16.19 -3.91
C GLN A 197 -0.88 16.79 -5.28
N GLU A 198 -1.85 16.95 -6.17
CA GLU A 198 -1.70 17.66 -7.44
C GLU A 198 -2.15 19.11 -7.31
#